data_3b646f37d0bab1dab41f3b79457f96f0
#
_entry.id   3b646f37d0bab1dab41f3b79457f96f0
#
_cell.length_a   1.000
_cell.length_b   1.000
_cell.length_c   1.000
_cell.angle_alpha   90.00
_cell.angle_beta   90.00
_cell.angle_gamma   90.00
#
_symmetry.space_group_name_H-M   'P 1'
#
loop_
_entity.id
_entity.type
_entity.pdbx_description
1 polymer ?
#
loop_
_entity_poly.entity_id
_entity_poly.type
_entity_poly.pdbx_seq_one_letter_code
_entity_poly.pdbx_strand_id
1 'polypeptide(L)'
;MQTENIDMLTDESSRAASIVPMDGPPTLLFVDDDPSILSSLQRLFRPKGFKILTAQSGDAGLAILDCEKVDLVISDMRMPKMDGAQFLERVRAKKPDIMRLLLTGYADITSTINAINQGEIYRYISKPWDDNDIVLIVKKALEHLALQRENQRLLALTQGQNDELKALNAGLEQRVQERTSEIAQVNSFLSLANDKLKHNFLISIKVFSGLIELREGAMAGHSRRVAELARKIAKRMELPAKAQQDVFVASLLHDIGKIGFSDELLAKPVCRLVGEDLVRYRKHALSSEAALMPLVELQGVAKIVRSHHERFDGQGFPDGLPEDAIPLGACILAVANDYDGYQMGILSDRRFNPEETKTRIMQGCGKHYDPKVVDAFLNVIGRPKEDPTRFRELPAAELMPGMVSGKDILSRDGTLLLAADYVLDAAIMRQIQSYADREGIQLMVSIRNDKTFHS
;
A
#
# COMPACT_ATOMS: atom_id res chain seq x y z
N MET A 1 -12.12 -9.43 19.26
CA MET A 1 -13.20 -10.24 18.67
C MET A 1 -12.71 -10.72 17.31
N GLN A 2 -12.15 -11.93 17.28
CA GLN A 2 -11.98 -12.86 16.16
C GLN A 2 -10.80 -13.80 16.48
N THR A 3 -11.06 -14.68 17.44
CA THR A 3 -10.25 -15.88 17.73
C THR A 3 -11.23 -17.04 17.85
N GLU A 4 -11.72 -17.53 16.71
CA GLU A 4 -12.48 -18.78 16.59
C GLU A 4 -12.31 -19.23 15.14
N ASN A 5 -11.41 -20.20 14.89
CA ASN A 5 -11.42 -21.19 13.81
C ASN A 5 -10.04 -21.83 13.58
N ILE A 6 -9.48 -22.47 14.60
CA ILE A 6 -8.32 -23.38 14.44
C ILE A 6 -8.58 -24.65 15.28
N ASP A 7 -9.75 -25.29 15.10
CA ASP A 7 -10.04 -26.56 15.77
C ASP A 7 -10.90 -27.49 14.89
N MET A 8 -10.53 -27.65 13.60
CA MET A 8 -11.15 -28.65 12.71
C MET A 8 -10.14 -29.38 11.82
N LEU A 9 -8.94 -29.67 12.30
CA LEU A 9 -7.96 -30.43 11.51
C LEU A 9 -7.30 -31.61 12.25
N THR A 10 -7.95 -32.16 13.29
CA THR A 10 -7.39 -33.29 14.04
C THR A 10 -8.34 -34.47 14.23
N ASP A 11 -9.12 -34.84 13.20
CA ASP A 11 -9.94 -36.08 13.28
C ASP A 11 -10.00 -36.89 11.98
N GLU A 12 -8.92 -36.90 11.17
CA GLU A 12 -8.82 -37.76 9.99
C GLU A 12 -7.75 -38.88 10.09
N SER A 13 -7.15 -39.12 11.24
CA SER A 13 -6.12 -40.17 11.36
C SER A 13 -6.65 -41.55 11.76
N SER A 14 -7.93 -41.81 11.65
CA SER A 14 -8.54 -43.13 11.99
C SER A 14 -9.54 -43.64 10.97
N ARG A 15 -9.31 -43.42 9.67
CA ARG A 15 -9.99 -44.22 8.63
C ARG A 15 -9.02 -45.24 8.08
N ALA A 16 -8.99 -46.43 8.75
CA ALA A 16 -8.44 -47.65 8.17
C ALA A 16 -8.88 -47.75 6.72
N ALA A 17 -7.92 -48.05 5.82
CA ALA A 17 -8.14 -48.21 4.39
C ALA A 17 -9.30 -49.13 4.09
N SER A 18 -10.50 -48.59 3.95
CA SER A 18 -11.63 -49.27 3.35
C SER A 18 -11.30 -49.35 1.85
N ILE A 19 -10.86 -50.49 1.41
CA ILE A 19 -10.75 -50.89 0.00
C ILE A 19 -12.02 -50.42 -0.69
N VAL A 20 -11.88 -49.54 -1.67
CA VAL A 20 -13.00 -49.04 -2.49
C VAL A 20 -13.75 -50.26 -3.03
N PRO A 21 -15.06 -50.40 -2.80
CA PRO A 21 -15.84 -51.56 -3.27
C PRO A 21 -15.77 -51.55 -4.82
N MET A 22 -15.34 -52.64 -5.41
CA MET A 22 -15.54 -52.86 -6.82
C MET A 22 -17.04 -52.80 -7.12
N ASP A 23 -17.45 -52.24 -8.25
CA ASP A 23 -18.85 -52.16 -8.70
C ASP A 23 -19.42 -53.58 -8.88
N GLY A 24 -19.78 -54.21 -7.80
CA GLY A 24 -20.28 -55.58 -7.76
C GLY A 24 -19.19 -56.64 -7.46
N PRO A 25 -19.61 -57.91 -7.36
CA PRO A 25 -18.67 -58.99 -7.08
C PRO A 25 -17.66 -59.19 -8.22
N PRO A 26 -16.34 -59.35 -7.93
CA PRO A 26 -15.33 -59.55 -8.94
C PRO A 26 -15.65 -60.77 -9.81
N THR A 27 -15.42 -60.60 -11.11
CA THR A 27 -15.71 -61.65 -12.11
C THR A 27 -14.45 -62.38 -12.46
N LEU A 28 -14.44 -63.71 -12.20
CA LEU A 28 -13.34 -64.62 -12.51
C LEU A 28 -13.71 -65.44 -13.75
N LEU A 29 -12.77 -65.56 -14.70
CA LEU A 29 -12.89 -66.45 -15.84
C LEU A 29 -11.86 -67.59 -15.69
N PHE A 30 -12.37 -68.84 -15.64
CA PHE A 30 -11.52 -70.05 -15.66
C PHE A 30 -11.52 -70.65 -17.05
N VAL A 31 -10.36 -70.96 -17.58
CA VAL A 31 -10.21 -71.56 -18.93
C VAL A 31 -9.34 -72.82 -18.79
N ASP A 32 -9.91 -73.96 -19.03
CA ASP A 32 -9.28 -75.30 -18.93
C ASP A 32 -10.09 -76.25 -19.84
N ASP A 33 -9.40 -77.11 -20.59
CA ASP A 33 -10.05 -78.10 -21.48
C ASP A 33 -10.65 -79.28 -20.71
N ASP A 34 -10.28 -79.48 -19.44
CA ASP A 34 -10.81 -80.51 -18.58
C ASP A 34 -12.06 -79.95 -17.77
N PRO A 35 -13.29 -80.42 -18.07
CA PRO A 35 -14.49 -79.97 -17.35
C PRO A 35 -14.46 -80.27 -15.84
N SER A 36 -13.68 -81.30 -15.42
CA SER A 36 -13.53 -81.68 -14.02
C SER A 36 -12.78 -80.61 -13.23
N ILE A 37 -11.76 -80.01 -13.80
CA ILE A 37 -10.99 -78.92 -13.28
C ILE A 37 -11.85 -77.66 -13.16
N LEU A 38 -12.56 -77.31 -14.20
CA LEU A 38 -13.49 -76.17 -14.21
C LEU A 38 -14.57 -76.31 -13.09
N SER A 39 -15.10 -77.53 -12.96
CA SER A 39 -16.09 -77.81 -11.89
C SER A 39 -15.51 -77.70 -10.50
N SER A 40 -14.27 -78.10 -10.32
CA SER A 40 -13.53 -77.99 -9.05
C SER A 40 -13.28 -76.54 -8.68
N LEU A 41 -12.79 -75.73 -9.63
CA LEU A 41 -12.59 -74.29 -9.43
C LEU A 41 -13.90 -73.54 -9.18
N GLN A 42 -14.97 -73.88 -9.91
CA GLN A 42 -16.30 -73.28 -9.67
C GLN A 42 -16.79 -73.59 -8.24
N ARG A 43 -16.63 -74.81 -7.76
CA ARG A 43 -17.06 -75.24 -6.43
C ARG A 43 -16.25 -74.51 -5.33
N LEU A 44 -14.96 -74.29 -5.55
CA LEU A 44 -14.07 -73.64 -4.61
C LEU A 44 -14.38 -72.12 -4.50
N PHE A 45 -14.60 -71.42 -5.60
CA PHE A 45 -14.71 -69.97 -5.64
C PHE A 45 -16.15 -69.45 -5.54
N ARG A 46 -17.18 -70.21 -5.94
CA ARG A 46 -18.61 -69.81 -5.85
C ARG A 46 -19.05 -69.42 -4.44
N PRO A 47 -18.69 -70.15 -3.34
CA PRO A 47 -19.04 -69.73 -1.99
C PRO A 47 -18.31 -68.50 -1.49
N LYS A 48 -17.25 -68.04 -2.18
CA LYS A 48 -16.43 -66.89 -1.81
C LYS A 48 -16.96 -65.55 -2.32
N GLY A 49 -18.13 -65.54 -3.00
CA GLY A 49 -18.78 -64.34 -3.45
C GLY A 49 -18.27 -63.76 -4.80
N PHE A 50 -17.59 -64.58 -5.61
CA PHE A 50 -17.17 -64.21 -6.96
C PHE A 50 -18.23 -64.57 -8.03
N LYS A 51 -18.36 -63.75 -9.07
CA LYS A 51 -19.03 -64.13 -10.32
C LYS A 51 -18.07 -65.01 -11.12
N ILE A 52 -18.49 -66.24 -11.46
CA ILE A 52 -17.60 -67.20 -12.12
C ILE A 52 -18.10 -67.46 -13.54
N LEU A 53 -17.21 -67.32 -14.49
CA LEU A 53 -17.35 -67.73 -15.90
C LEU A 53 -16.37 -68.81 -16.20
N THR A 54 -16.74 -69.77 -17.09
CA THR A 54 -15.88 -70.86 -17.51
C THR A 54 -15.85 -71.03 -19.00
N ALA A 55 -14.71 -71.43 -19.53
CA ALA A 55 -14.51 -71.75 -20.96
C ALA A 55 -13.67 -73.02 -21.07
N GLN A 56 -14.00 -73.87 -22.05
CA GLN A 56 -13.27 -75.13 -22.29
C GLN A 56 -12.17 -75.00 -23.37
N SER A 57 -11.88 -73.77 -23.81
CA SER A 57 -10.79 -73.46 -24.75
C SER A 57 -10.42 -72.00 -24.74
N GLY A 58 -9.24 -71.66 -25.21
CA GLY A 58 -8.80 -70.26 -25.33
C GLY A 58 -9.71 -69.44 -26.23
N ASP A 59 -10.18 -69.97 -27.36
CA ASP A 59 -11.10 -69.25 -28.27
C ASP A 59 -12.48 -68.95 -27.58
N ALA A 60 -13.03 -69.88 -26.80
CA ALA A 60 -14.24 -69.67 -26.05
C ALA A 60 -14.00 -68.63 -24.90
N GLY A 61 -12.84 -68.64 -24.27
CA GLY A 61 -12.42 -67.65 -23.31
C GLY A 61 -12.37 -66.27 -23.89
N LEU A 62 -11.78 -66.09 -25.07
CA LEU A 62 -11.74 -64.81 -25.77
C LEU A 62 -13.12 -64.30 -26.14
N ALA A 63 -14.03 -65.17 -26.59
CA ALA A 63 -15.42 -64.78 -26.89
C ALA A 63 -16.19 -64.28 -25.65
N ILE A 64 -15.94 -64.89 -24.47
CA ILE A 64 -16.51 -64.40 -23.19
C ILE A 64 -15.97 -63.00 -22.84
N LEU A 65 -14.67 -62.77 -23.04
CA LEU A 65 -14.03 -61.45 -22.75
C LEU A 65 -14.54 -60.34 -23.66
N ASP A 66 -15.09 -60.65 -24.86
CA ASP A 66 -15.71 -59.66 -25.72
C ASP A 66 -17.10 -59.24 -25.24
N CYS A 67 -17.81 -60.10 -24.50
CA CYS A 67 -19.20 -59.90 -24.07
C CYS A 67 -19.33 -59.54 -22.57
N GLU A 68 -18.42 -59.99 -21.75
CA GLU A 68 -18.49 -59.87 -20.28
C GLU A 68 -17.32 -59.05 -19.72
N LYS A 69 -17.60 -58.32 -18.61
CA LYS A 69 -16.54 -57.64 -17.85
C LYS A 69 -15.91 -58.68 -16.94
N VAL A 70 -14.62 -58.96 -17.15
CA VAL A 70 -13.83 -59.89 -16.36
C VAL A 70 -12.72 -59.15 -15.66
N ASP A 71 -12.48 -59.43 -14.38
CA ASP A 71 -11.44 -58.81 -13.57
C ASP A 71 -10.18 -59.67 -13.52
N LEU A 72 -10.32 -60.98 -13.53
CA LEU A 72 -9.21 -61.93 -13.42
C LEU A 72 -9.50 -63.17 -14.26
N VAL A 73 -8.45 -63.60 -15.01
CA VAL A 73 -8.45 -64.84 -15.81
C VAL A 73 -7.47 -65.83 -15.19
N ILE A 74 -7.90 -67.06 -15.04
CA ILE A 74 -7.03 -68.20 -14.72
C ILE A 74 -7.15 -69.19 -15.90
N SER A 75 -6.00 -69.46 -16.57
CA SER A 75 -5.95 -70.38 -17.71
C SER A 75 -5.07 -71.57 -17.39
N ASP A 76 -5.48 -72.75 -17.83
CA ASP A 76 -4.53 -73.85 -17.93
C ASP A 76 -3.46 -73.59 -18.99
N MET A 77 -2.27 -74.11 -18.75
CA MET A 77 -1.13 -74.02 -19.67
C MET A 77 -1.36 -74.89 -20.92
N ARG A 78 -1.81 -76.13 -20.78
CA ARG A 78 -1.93 -77.12 -21.85
C ARG A 78 -3.37 -77.26 -22.33
N MET A 79 -3.71 -76.54 -23.36
CA MET A 79 -5.03 -76.67 -24.00
C MET A 79 -4.85 -77.01 -25.51
N PRO A 80 -5.79 -77.76 -26.12
CA PRO A 80 -5.81 -78.01 -27.55
C PRO A 80 -5.95 -76.74 -28.39
N LYS A 81 -5.21 -76.64 -29.52
CA LYS A 81 -5.25 -75.54 -30.50
C LYS A 81 -4.56 -74.24 -30.04
N MET A 82 -4.83 -73.80 -28.84
CA MET A 82 -4.26 -72.56 -28.30
C MET A 82 -3.85 -72.87 -26.82
N ASP A 83 -2.57 -72.78 -26.55
CA ASP A 83 -2.07 -72.98 -25.19
C ASP A 83 -2.40 -71.77 -24.29
N GLY A 84 -2.25 -71.94 -22.96
CA GLY A 84 -2.57 -70.92 -22.00
C GLY A 84 -1.72 -69.66 -22.12
N ALA A 85 -0.46 -69.79 -22.52
CA ALA A 85 0.44 -68.67 -22.74
C ALA A 85 -0.03 -67.80 -23.92
N GLN A 86 -0.32 -68.41 -25.06
CA GLN A 86 -0.88 -67.74 -26.24
C GLN A 86 -2.25 -67.11 -25.94
N PHE A 87 -3.09 -67.79 -25.16
CA PHE A 87 -4.36 -67.22 -24.73
C PHE A 87 -4.16 -65.96 -23.88
N LEU A 88 -3.33 -66.01 -22.82
CA LEU A 88 -3.09 -64.88 -21.96
C LEU A 88 -2.36 -63.71 -22.64
N GLU A 89 -1.51 -63.95 -23.62
CA GLU A 89 -0.94 -62.93 -24.48
C GLU A 89 -2.02 -62.18 -25.28
N ARG A 90 -2.98 -62.90 -25.86
CA ARG A 90 -4.15 -62.28 -26.56
C ARG A 90 -5.04 -61.54 -25.59
N VAL A 91 -5.24 -62.03 -24.37
CA VAL A 91 -6.00 -61.32 -23.32
C VAL A 91 -5.30 -59.98 -23.01
N ARG A 92 -3.95 -60.01 -22.83
CA ARG A 92 -3.19 -58.79 -22.60
C ARG A 92 -3.35 -57.78 -23.74
N ALA A 93 -3.24 -58.24 -25.01
CA ALA A 93 -3.37 -57.35 -26.15
C ALA A 93 -4.74 -56.69 -26.28
N LYS A 94 -5.83 -57.41 -25.93
CA LYS A 94 -7.21 -56.91 -26.00
C LYS A 94 -7.66 -56.17 -24.74
N LYS A 95 -7.28 -56.63 -23.59
CA LYS A 95 -7.75 -56.14 -22.29
C LYS A 95 -6.58 -56.15 -21.27
N PRO A 96 -5.66 -55.20 -21.37
CA PRO A 96 -4.44 -55.19 -20.52
C PRO A 96 -4.77 -55.10 -19.02
N ASP A 97 -5.88 -54.53 -18.66
CA ASP A 97 -6.32 -54.29 -17.26
C ASP A 97 -6.85 -55.54 -16.58
N ILE A 98 -6.98 -56.68 -17.29
CA ILE A 98 -7.41 -57.94 -16.68
C ILE A 98 -6.20 -58.60 -16.01
N MET A 99 -6.40 -59.04 -14.75
CA MET A 99 -5.39 -59.79 -14.03
C MET A 99 -5.28 -61.21 -14.60
N ARG A 100 -4.07 -61.68 -14.88
CA ARG A 100 -3.78 -62.96 -15.59
C ARG A 100 -3.02 -63.90 -14.68
N LEU A 101 -3.59 -65.10 -14.44
CA LEU A 101 -2.94 -66.21 -13.74
C LEU A 101 -2.86 -67.43 -14.64
N LEU A 102 -1.84 -68.23 -14.46
CA LEU A 102 -1.60 -69.47 -15.21
C LEU A 102 -1.58 -70.68 -14.30
N LEU A 103 -2.32 -71.72 -14.66
CA LEU A 103 -2.22 -73.06 -14.02
C LEU A 103 -1.23 -73.91 -14.83
N THR A 104 -0.27 -74.58 -14.15
CA THR A 104 0.79 -75.35 -14.84
C THR A 104 1.17 -76.60 -14.08
N GLY A 105 1.49 -77.68 -14.80
CA GLY A 105 1.99 -78.92 -14.22
C GLY A 105 3.52 -78.86 -13.95
N TYR A 106 4.03 -79.75 -13.13
CA TYR A 106 5.45 -79.81 -12.73
C TYR A 106 6.46 -79.93 -13.90
N ALA A 107 6.03 -80.43 -15.07
CA ALA A 107 6.93 -80.66 -16.23
C ALA A 107 7.13 -79.42 -17.17
N ASP A 108 6.43 -78.30 -16.90
CA ASP A 108 6.34 -77.20 -17.83
C ASP A 108 7.10 -75.92 -17.43
N ILE A 109 8.07 -76.04 -16.54
CA ILE A 109 8.76 -74.88 -15.94
C ILE A 109 9.44 -73.96 -16.98
N THR A 110 10.02 -74.53 -18.04
CA THR A 110 10.72 -73.75 -19.09
C THR A 110 9.74 -72.99 -19.98
N SER A 111 8.60 -73.59 -20.32
CA SER A 111 7.50 -72.92 -21.06
C SER A 111 6.80 -71.86 -20.20
N THR A 112 6.73 -72.12 -18.90
CA THR A 112 6.18 -71.16 -17.93
C THR A 112 6.98 -69.85 -17.83
N ILE A 113 8.32 -69.89 -17.90
CA ILE A 113 9.18 -68.71 -17.91
C ILE A 113 8.93 -67.82 -19.13
N ASN A 114 8.79 -68.43 -20.32
CA ASN A 114 8.45 -67.71 -21.52
C ASN A 114 7.04 -67.08 -21.47
N ALA A 115 6.05 -67.79 -20.92
CA ALA A 115 4.71 -67.30 -20.69
C ALA A 115 4.66 -66.13 -19.70
N ILE A 116 5.46 -66.15 -18.66
CA ILE A 116 5.59 -65.04 -17.69
C ILE A 116 6.09 -63.77 -18.39
N ASN A 117 7.12 -63.90 -19.25
CA ASN A 117 7.75 -62.77 -19.95
C ASN A 117 6.87 -62.19 -21.09
N GLN A 118 6.14 -63.03 -21.85
CA GLN A 118 5.32 -62.62 -22.98
C GLN A 118 3.88 -62.24 -22.59
N GLY A 119 3.27 -62.94 -21.64
CA GLY A 119 1.90 -62.71 -21.18
C GLY A 119 1.74 -61.69 -20.04
N GLU A 120 2.83 -61.18 -19.46
CA GLU A 120 2.83 -60.42 -18.20
C GLU A 120 1.85 -61.00 -17.18
N ILE A 121 2.07 -62.29 -16.87
CA ILE A 121 1.25 -63.02 -15.93
C ILE A 121 1.53 -62.54 -14.50
N TYR A 122 0.55 -62.26 -13.71
CA TYR A 122 0.73 -61.83 -12.34
C TYR A 122 1.40 -62.94 -11.50
N ARG A 123 0.93 -64.20 -11.68
CA ARG A 123 1.51 -65.36 -11.01
C ARG A 123 1.10 -66.66 -11.71
N TYR A 124 1.91 -67.68 -11.56
CA TYR A 124 1.53 -69.07 -11.91
C TYR A 124 1.16 -69.87 -10.66
N ILE A 125 0.38 -70.93 -10.84
CA ILE A 125 -0.09 -71.85 -9.81
C ILE A 125 0.21 -73.25 -10.29
N SER A 126 0.90 -74.05 -9.48
CA SER A 126 1.25 -75.45 -9.83
C SER A 126 0.06 -76.40 -9.59
N LYS A 127 -0.12 -77.35 -10.51
CA LYS A 127 -1.03 -78.49 -10.36
C LYS A 127 -0.26 -79.66 -9.74
N PRO A 128 -0.76 -80.38 -8.70
CA PRO A 128 -1.99 -80.09 -7.95
C PRO A 128 -1.80 -78.88 -7.02
N TRP A 129 -2.85 -78.06 -6.88
CA TRP A 129 -2.83 -76.87 -5.99
C TRP A 129 -3.44 -77.21 -4.62
N ASP A 130 -3.09 -76.43 -3.63
CA ASP A 130 -3.81 -76.32 -2.36
C ASP A 130 -4.95 -75.30 -2.50
N ASP A 131 -6.14 -75.68 -2.02
CA ASP A 131 -7.33 -74.83 -2.13
C ASP A 131 -7.22 -73.48 -1.41
N ASN A 132 -6.49 -73.40 -0.29
CA ASN A 132 -6.29 -72.16 0.43
C ASN A 132 -5.27 -71.28 -0.31
N ASP A 133 -4.22 -71.89 -0.88
CA ASP A 133 -3.16 -71.16 -1.62
C ASP A 133 -3.75 -70.47 -2.88
N ILE A 134 -4.55 -71.19 -3.69
CA ILE A 134 -5.11 -70.62 -4.91
C ILE A 134 -6.11 -69.50 -4.56
N VAL A 135 -6.91 -69.66 -3.52
CA VAL A 135 -7.82 -68.60 -3.05
C VAL A 135 -7.06 -67.37 -2.56
N LEU A 136 -5.95 -67.57 -1.83
CA LEU A 136 -5.09 -66.47 -1.38
C LEU A 136 -4.46 -65.71 -2.54
N ILE A 137 -3.94 -66.42 -3.54
CA ILE A 137 -3.34 -65.86 -4.76
C ILE A 137 -4.35 -65.00 -5.51
N VAL A 138 -5.55 -65.51 -5.72
CA VAL A 138 -6.65 -64.79 -6.41
C VAL A 138 -7.06 -63.53 -5.64
N LYS A 139 -7.21 -63.63 -4.31
CA LYS A 139 -7.51 -62.44 -3.49
C LYS A 139 -6.43 -61.36 -3.61
N LYS A 140 -5.15 -61.73 -3.46
CA LYS A 140 -4.04 -60.80 -3.59
C LYS A 140 -3.93 -60.16 -5.02
N ALA A 141 -4.24 -60.96 -6.05
CA ALA A 141 -4.29 -60.49 -7.41
C ALA A 141 -5.39 -59.42 -7.61
N LEU A 142 -6.59 -59.65 -7.02
CA LEU A 142 -7.69 -58.69 -7.08
C LEU A 142 -7.45 -57.44 -6.23
N GLU A 143 -6.83 -57.58 -5.08
CA GLU A 143 -6.37 -56.43 -4.25
C GLU A 143 -5.40 -55.55 -5.02
N HIS A 144 -4.43 -56.21 -5.68
CA HIS A 144 -3.46 -55.47 -6.52
C HIS A 144 -4.17 -54.71 -7.69
N LEU A 145 -5.13 -55.36 -8.33
CA LEU A 145 -5.92 -54.74 -9.40
C LEU A 145 -6.73 -53.53 -8.90
N ALA A 146 -7.36 -53.69 -7.72
CA ALA A 146 -8.12 -52.58 -7.10
C ALA A 146 -7.19 -51.38 -6.78
N LEU A 147 -6.02 -51.64 -6.19
CA LEU A 147 -5.04 -50.60 -5.92
C LEU A 147 -4.53 -49.89 -7.18
N GLN A 148 -4.27 -50.65 -8.26
CA GLN A 148 -3.86 -50.06 -9.52
C GLN A 148 -4.94 -49.10 -10.11
N ARG A 149 -6.19 -49.57 -10.11
CA ARG A 149 -7.35 -48.78 -10.61
C ARG A 149 -7.54 -47.50 -9.76
N GLU A 150 -7.42 -47.59 -8.44
CA GLU A 150 -7.58 -46.43 -7.56
C GLU A 150 -6.41 -45.44 -7.72
N ASN A 151 -5.17 -45.95 -7.86
CA ASN A 151 -4.05 -45.08 -8.17
C ASN A 151 -4.21 -44.31 -9.46
N GLN A 152 -4.67 -44.96 -10.53
CA GLN A 152 -4.96 -44.31 -11.82
C GLN A 152 -6.05 -43.25 -11.68
N ARG A 153 -7.11 -43.56 -10.92
CA ARG A 153 -8.19 -42.62 -10.63
C ARG A 153 -7.70 -41.40 -9.87
N LEU A 154 -6.92 -41.62 -8.79
CA LEU A 154 -6.36 -40.54 -7.98
C LEU A 154 -5.40 -39.66 -8.79
N LEU A 155 -4.56 -40.27 -9.62
CA LEU A 155 -3.63 -39.53 -10.50
C LEU A 155 -4.41 -38.63 -11.48
N ALA A 156 -5.45 -39.14 -12.12
CA ALA A 156 -6.29 -38.37 -13.02
C ALA A 156 -7.02 -37.21 -12.29
N LEU A 157 -7.54 -37.47 -11.09
CA LEU A 157 -8.17 -36.43 -10.28
C LEU A 157 -7.18 -35.36 -9.85
N THR A 158 -5.99 -35.77 -9.36
CA THR A 158 -4.93 -34.84 -8.94
C THR A 158 -4.45 -33.97 -10.10
N GLN A 159 -4.31 -34.58 -11.29
CA GLN A 159 -3.93 -33.83 -12.49
C GLN A 159 -4.98 -32.76 -12.83
N GLY A 160 -6.27 -33.13 -12.83
CA GLY A 160 -7.36 -32.18 -13.07
C GLY A 160 -7.37 -31.01 -12.07
N GLN A 161 -7.22 -31.33 -10.75
CA GLN A 161 -7.14 -30.31 -9.71
C GLN A 161 -5.92 -29.38 -9.88
N ASN A 162 -4.76 -29.94 -10.26
CA ASN A 162 -3.55 -29.14 -10.50
C ASN A 162 -3.75 -28.17 -11.68
N ASP A 163 -4.38 -28.63 -12.73
CA ASP A 163 -4.62 -27.79 -13.92
C ASP A 163 -5.63 -26.66 -13.59
N GLU A 164 -6.66 -26.95 -12.81
CA GLU A 164 -7.61 -25.96 -12.29
C GLU A 164 -6.90 -24.92 -11.39
N LEU A 165 -6.07 -25.39 -10.45
CA LEU A 165 -5.30 -24.52 -9.57
C LEU A 165 -4.35 -23.60 -10.33
N LYS A 166 -3.67 -24.11 -11.36
CA LYS A 166 -2.80 -23.30 -12.21
C LYS A 166 -3.58 -22.20 -12.94
N ALA A 167 -4.74 -22.55 -13.51
CA ALA A 167 -5.59 -21.58 -14.18
C ALA A 167 -6.10 -20.48 -13.21
N LEU A 168 -6.52 -20.89 -12.00
CA LEU A 168 -6.97 -19.98 -10.97
C LEU A 168 -5.85 -19.04 -10.49
N ASN A 169 -4.65 -19.58 -10.26
CA ASN A 169 -3.48 -18.79 -9.85
C ASN A 169 -3.08 -17.76 -10.91
N ALA A 170 -3.03 -18.17 -12.19
CA ALA A 170 -2.74 -17.23 -13.28
C ALA A 170 -3.77 -16.08 -13.33
N GLY A 171 -5.07 -16.38 -13.18
CA GLY A 171 -6.10 -15.37 -13.13
C GLY A 171 -6.04 -14.47 -11.89
N LEU A 172 -5.56 -15.01 -10.76
CA LEU A 172 -5.35 -14.25 -9.52
C LEU A 172 -4.15 -13.29 -9.65
N GLU A 173 -3.03 -13.78 -10.19
CA GLU A 173 -1.83 -12.98 -10.43
C GLU A 173 -2.13 -11.78 -11.36
N GLN A 174 -2.88 -12.01 -12.43
CA GLN A 174 -3.30 -10.94 -13.34
C GLN A 174 -4.14 -9.88 -12.59
N ARG A 175 -5.16 -10.31 -11.81
CA ARG A 175 -5.99 -9.39 -11.02
C ARG A 175 -5.21 -8.62 -9.96
N VAL A 176 -4.24 -9.27 -9.30
CA VAL A 176 -3.36 -8.61 -8.34
C VAL A 176 -2.52 -7.53 -9.04
N GLN A 177 -1.99 -7.83 -10.21
CA GLN A 177 -1.19 -6.88 -10.99
C GLN A 177 -2.03 -5.67 -11.45
N GLU A 178 -3.24 -5.90 -11.98
CA GLU A 178 -4.17 -4.85 -12.38
C GLU A 178 -4.54 -3.95 -11.18
N ARG A 179 -4.93 -4.55 -10.05
CA ARG A 179 -5.28 -3.80 -8.82
C ARG A 179 -4.10 -3.05 -8.24
N THR A 180 -2.90 -3.61 -8.28
CA THR A 180 -1.69 -2.93 -7.81
C THR A 180 -1.39 -1.69 -8.65
N SER A 181 -1.56 -1.81 -9.97
CA SER A 181 -1.40 -0.68 -10.90
C SER A 181 -2.44 0.42 -10.65
N GLU A 182 -3.73 0.05 -10.49
CA GLU A 182 -4.80 1.00 -10.15
C GLU A 182 -4.51 1.73 -8.83
N ILE A 183 -4.11 1.00 -7.77
CA ILE A 183 -3.78 1.59 -6.47
C ILE A 183 -2.60 2.57 -6.60
N ALA A 184 -1.57 2.23 -7.37
CA ALA A 184 -0.43 3.11 -7.60
C ALA A 184 -0.85 4.42 -8.30
N GLN A 185 -1.73 4.34 -9.31
CA GLN A 185 -2.28 5.51 -9.99
C GLN A 185 -3.13 6.38 -9.05
N VAL A 186 -4.02 5.76 -8.28
CA VAL A 186 -4.86 6.48 -7.30
C VAL A 186 -4.01 7.17 -6.23
N ASN A 187 -3.00 6.50 -5.71
CA ASN A 187 -2.09 7.08 -4.72
C ASN A 187 -1.29 8.27 -5.29
N SER A 188 -0.82 8.16 -6.54
CA SER A 188 -0.15 9.27 -7.23
C SER A 188 -1.08 10.46 -7.39
N PHE A 189 -2.33 10.23 -7.84
CA PHE A 189 -3.34 11.27 -7.98
C PHE A 189 -3.70 11.92 -6.63
N LEU A 190 -3.89 11.11 -5.57
CA LEU A 190 -4.17 11.61 -4.21
C LEU A 190 -3.03 12.48 -3.67
N SER A 191 -1.78 12.07 -3.88
CA SER A 191 -0.62 12.85 -3.48
C SER A 191 -0.60 14.22 -4.17
N LEU A 192 -0.80 14.23 -5.50
CA LEU A 192 -0.84 15.47 -6.28
C LEU A 192 -2.00 16.39 -5.85
N ALA A 193 -3.19 15.82 -5.62
CA ALA A 193 -4.36 16.57 -5.17
C ALA A 193 -4.14 17.16 -3.77
N ASN A 194 -3.53 16.39 -2.85
CA ASN A 194 -3.21 16.85 -1.50
C ASN A 194 -2.18 17.98 -1.51
N ASP A 195 -1.14 17.88 -2.33
CA ASP A 195 -0.13 18.93 -2.46
C ASP A 195 -0.73 20.22 -3.04
N LYS A 196 -1.61 20.09 -4.04
CA LYS A 196 -2.36 21.21 -4.60
C LYS A 196 -3.28 21.86 -3.57
N LEU A 197 -3.97 21.06 -2.76
CA LEU A 197 -4.83 21.55 -1.69
C LEU A 197 -4.03 22.34 -0.64
N LYS A 198 -2.91 21.80 -0.18
CA LYS A 198 -1.98 22.49 0.75
C LYS A 198 -1.46 23.80 0.18
N HIS A 199 -1.08 23.79 -1.09
CA HIS A 199 -0.62 24.99 -1.77
C HIS A 199 -1.69 26.06 -1.85
N ASN A 200 -2.91 25.72 -2.29
CA ASN A 200 -4.05 26.63 -2.36
C ASN A 200 -4.43 27.17 -0.97
N PHE A 201 -4.38 26.34 0.06
CA PHE A 201 -4.62 26.76 1.43
C PHE A 201 -3.63 27.85 1.89
N LEU A 202 -2.33 27.65 1.63
CA LEU A 202 -1.31 28.65 1.96
C LEU A 202 -1.47 29.95 1.17
N ILE A 203 -1.87 29.88 -0.12
CA ILE A 203 -2.21 31.06 -0.91
C ILE A 203 -3.39 31.80 -0.29
N SER A 204 -4.44 31.10 0.07
CA SER A 204 -5.61 31.71 0.71
C SER A 204 -5.24 32.46 1.99
N ILE A 205 -4.41 31.84 2.85
CA ILE A 205 -3.91 32.49 4.07
C ILE A 205 -3.13 33.78 3.73
N LYS A 206 -2.24 33.74 2.73
CA LYS A 206 -1.48 34.91 2.30
C LYS A 206 -2.40 36.04 1.78
N VAL A 207 -3.44 35.69 1.04
CA VAL A 207 -4.43 36.66 0.57
C VAL A 207 -5.19 37.27 1.75
N PHE A 208 -5.66 36.46 2.71
CA PHE A 208 -6.33 36.98 3.90
C PHE A 208 -5.43 37.88 4.75
N SER A 209 -4.17 37.50 4.94
CA SER A 209 -3.17 38.34 5.61
C SER A 209 -3.00 39.69 4.90
N GLY A 210 -2.89 39.68 3.56
CA GLY A 210 -2.80 40.91 2.78
C GLY A 210 -4.06 41.82 2.88
N LEU A 211 -5.28 41.21 2.96
CA LEU A 211 -6.52 41.98 3.16
C LEU A 211 -6.58 42.66 4.53
N ILE A 212 -6.03 42.05 5.57
CA ILE A 212 -5.93 42.65 6.91
C ILE A 212 -4.95 43.81 6.87
N GLU A 213 -3.79 43.67 6.25
CA GLU A 213 -2.81 44.74 6.13
C GLU A 213 -3.28 45.94 5.32
N LEU A 214 -4.14 45.76 4.27
CA LEU A 214 -4.74 46.85 3.52
C LEU A 214 -5.53 47.80 4.40
N ARG A 215 -6.14 47.30 5.49
CA ARG A 215 -6.90 48.13 6.43
C ARG A 215 -5.96 48.90 7.37
N GLU A 216 -4.79 48.41 7.66
CA GLU A 216 -3.83 49.05 8.57
C GLU A 216 -2.94 50.11 7.87
N GLY A 217 -3.10 50.32 6.56
CA GLY A 217 -2.53 51.38 5.73
C GLY A 217 -1.01 51.49 5.72
N ALA A 218 -0.38 51.69 6.86
CA ALA A 218 1.09 51.85 6.97
C ALA A 218 1.89 50.52 7.08
N MET A 219 1.17 49.37 7.13
CA MET A 219 1.75 48.04 7.48
C MET A 219 1.92 47.12 6.29
N ALA A 220 1.85 47.63 5.06
CA ALA A 220 1.99 46.79 3.86
C ALA A 220 3.22 45.83 3.95
N GLY A 221 2.96 44.54 3.89
CA GLY A 221 3.96 43.49 3.92
C GLY A 221 4.52 43.16 5.32
N HIS A 222 4.00 43.72 6.41
CA HIS A 222 4.40 43.44 7.79
C HIS A 222 4.31 41.96 8.13
N SER A 223 3.11 41.37 8.10
CA SER A 223 2.88 39.98 8.47
C SER A 223 3.72 39.02 7.65
N ARG A 224 3.99 39.37 6.41
CA ARG A 224 4.84 38.58 5.54
C ARG A 224 6.31 38.66 5.94
N ARG A 225 6.86 39.87 6.21
CA ARG A 225 8.26 40.00 6.68
C ARG A 225 8.46 39.30 8.01
N VAL A 226 7.49 39.42 8.91
CA VAL A 226 7.46 38.70 10.19
C VAL A 226 7.46 37.19 9.95
N ALA A 227 6.60 36.66 9.08
CA ALA A 227 6.51 35.23 8.78
C ALA A 227 7.80 34.67 8.19
N GLU A 228 8.42 35.37 7.25
CA GLU A 228 9.70 34.95 6.66
C GLU A 228 10.85 34.96 7.68
N LEU A 229 10.90 35.96 8.55
CA LEU A 229 11.89 36.02 9.62
C LEU A 229 11.67 34.90 10.64
N ALA A 230 10.43 34.74 11.13
CA ALA A 230 10.06 33.71 12.08
C ALA A 230 10.36 32.29 11.54
N ARG A 231 10.07 32.04 10.26
CA ARG A 231 10.44 30.77 9.59
C ARG A 231 11.95 30.52 9.57
N LYS A 232 12.74 31.56 9.28
CA LYS A 232 14.21 31.45 9.29
C LYS A 232 14.74 31.14 10.69
N ILE A 233 14.16 31.76 11.73
CA ILE A 233 14.51 31.50 13.13
C ILE A 233 14.12 30.05 13.49
N ALA A 234 12.88 29.62 13.21
CA ALA A 234 12.40 28.29 13.48
C ALA A 234 13.25 27.20 12.80
N LYS A 235 13.68 27.46 11.55
CA LYS A 235 14.60 26.57 10.82
C LYS A 235 16.00 26.53 11.45
N ARG A 236 16.50 27.67 11.92
CA ARG A 236 17.80 27.75 12.60
C ARG A 236 17.80 27.01 13.93
N MET A 237 16.65 26.97 14.61
CA MET A 237 16.41 26.21 15.83
C MET A 237 16.08 24.74 15.58
N GLU A 238 16.12 24.28 14.32
CA GLU A 238 15.87 22.89 13.90
C GLU A 238 14.49 22.35 14.30
N LEU A 239 13.47 23.21 14.37
CA LEU A 239 12.12 22.77 14.67
C LEU A 239 11.60 21.75 13.62
N PRO A 240 10.75 20.79 14.01
CA PRO A 240 10.08 19.90 13.04
C PRO A 240 9.34 20.68 11.97
N ALA A 241 9.24 20.13 10.75
CA ALA A 241 8.63 20.79 9.60
C ALA A 241 7.19 21.31 9.87
N LYS A 242 6.38 20.56 10.61
CA LYS A 242 5.04 21.00 11.05
C LYS A 242 5.10 22.24 11.93
N ALA A 243 5.99 22.26 12.93
CA ALA A 243 6.16 23.41 13.81
C ALA A 243 6.67 24.65 13.05
N GLN A 244 7.59 24.48 12.10
CA GLN A 244 8.03 25.57 11.20
C GLN A 244 6.87 26.15 10.39
N GLN A 245 5.99 25.29 9.88
CA GLN A 245 4.80 25.69 9.14
C GLN A 245 3.78 26.41 10.04
N ASP A 246 3.56 25.91 11.27
CA ASP A 246 2.65 26.53 12.23
C ASP A 246 3.13 27.93 12.64
N VAL A 247 4.44 28.10 12.90
CA VAL A 247 5.03 29.43 13.14
C VAL A 247 4.85 30.36 11.95
N PHE A 248 5.09 29.89 10.72
CA PHE A 248 4.89 30.67 9.52
C PHE A 248 3.45 31.15 9.34
N VAL A 249 2.49 30.24 9.49
CA VAL A 249 1.05 30.56 9.38
C VAL A 249 0.59 31.45 10.53
N ALA A 250 1.05 31.20 11.75
CA ALA A 250 0.76 32.06 12.90
C ALA A 250 1.25 33.48 12.65
N SER A 251 2.43 33.66 12.10
CA SER A 251 3.00 34.97 11.78
C SER A 251 2.20 35.72 10.72
N LEU A 252 1.59 34.99 9.76
CA LEU A 252 0.71 35.61 8.74
C LEU A 252 -0.62 36.08 9.32
N LEU A 253 -1.13 35.42 10.38
CA LEU A 253 -2.48 35.60 10.89
C LEU A 253 -2.52 36.19 12.30
N HIS A 254 -1.37 36.53 12.92
CA HIS A 254 -1.31 36.94 14.33
C HIS A 254 -2.18 38.14 14.63
N ASP A 255 -2.34 39.05 13.68
CA ASP A 255 -3.08 40.29 13.81
C ASP A 255 -4.52 40.25 13.26
N ILE A 256 -5.04 39.09 12.88
CA ILE A 256 -6.41 38.94 12.36
C ILE A 256 -7.49 39.53 13.30
N GLY A 257 -7.24 39.48 14.59
CA GLY A 257 -8.15 40.04 15.61
C GLY A 257 -8.24 41.53 15.61
N LYS A 258 -7.33 42.24 14.93
CA LYS A 258 -7.38 43.71 14.78
C LYS A 258 -8.41 44.20 13.75
N ILE A 259 -9.00 43.28 12.96
CA ILE A 259 -9.99 43.60 11.93
C ILE A 259 -11.20 44.39 12.51
N GLY A 260 -11.50 44.20 13.79
CA GLY A 260 -12.57 44.89 14.52
C GLY A 260 -12.17 46.25 15.12
N PHE A 261 -10.93 46.71 14.95
CA PHE A 261 -10.47 47.99 15.52
C PHE A 261 -10.95 49.17 14.68
N SER A 262 -11.14 50.33 15.35
CA SER A 262 -11.38 51.58 14.62
C SER A 262 -10.09 52.11 13.96
N ASP A 263 -10.23 52.86 12.88
CA ASP A 263 -9.08 53.44 12.17
C ASP A 263 -8.28 54.39 13.06
N GLU A 264 -8.94 55.04 14.04
CA GLU A 264 -8.28 55.89 15.04
C GLU A 264 -7.36 55.09 15.98
N LEU A 265 -7.77 53.86 16.35
CA LEU A 265 -6.95 52.97 17.19
C LEU A 265 -5.76 52.41 16.41
N LEU A 266 -6.00 52.03 15.16
CA LEU A 266 -4.94 51.48 14.27
C LEU A 266 -3.90 52.54 13.89
N ALA A 267 -4.24 53.80 13.83
CA ALA A 267 -3.31 54.89 13.50
C ALA A 267 -2.35 55.27 14.64
N LYS A 268 -2.61 54.81 15.87
CA LYS A 268 -1.79 55.18 17.04
C LYS A 268 -0.65 54.16 17.24
N PRO A 269 0.61 54.60 17.39
CA PRO A 269 1.68 53.70 17.85
C PRO A 269 1.36 53.04 19.18
N VAL A 270 1.75 51.78 19.35
CA VAL A 270 1.42 50.97 20.56
C VAL A 270 1.92 51.66 21.84
N CYS A 271 3.08 52.32 21.79
CA CYS A 271 3.64 53.05 22.95
C CYS A 271 2.77 54.21 23.43
N ARG A 272 1.82 54.72 22.63
CA ARG A 272 0.88 55.80 22.97
C ARG A 272 -0.50 55.30 23.45
N LEU A 273 -0.75 54.00 23.41
CA LEU A 273 -2.00 53.43 23.86
C LEU A 273 -2.07 53.42 25.40
N VAL A 274 -3.11 54.03 25.94
CA VAL A 274 -3.38 54.12 27.39
C VAL A 274 -4.86 53.83 27.67
N GLY A 275 -5.20 53.47 28.91
CA GLY A 275 -6.58 53.25 29.36
C GLY A 275 -7.34 52.22 28.52
N GLU A 276 -8.54 52.58 28.04
CA GLU A 276 -9.39 51.68 27.29
C GLU A 276 -8.81 51.26 25.93
N ASP A 277 -8.05 52.12 25.27
CA ASP A 277 -7.39 51.80 24.01
C ASP A 277 -6.38 50.66 24.16
N LEU A 278 -5.58 50.73 25.25
CA LEU A 278 -4.62 49.68 25.56
C LEU A 278 -5.32 48.34 25.93
N VAL A 279 -6.40 48.40 26.70
CA VAL A 279 -7.21 47.21 27.03
C VAL A 279 -7.78 46.58 25.78
N ARG A 280 -8.32 47.43 24.87
CA ARG A 280 -8.90 47.00 23.57
C ARG A 280 -7.82 46.37 22.69
N TYR A 281 -6.64 47.01 22.59
CA TYR A 281 -5.51 46.50 21.85
C TYR A 281 -5.08 45.09 22.36
N ARG A 282 -4.92 44.92 23.67
CA ARG A 282 -4.53 43.63 24.25
C ARG A 282 -5.46 42.46 23.95
N LYS A 283 -6.74 42.74 23.66
CA LYS A 283 -7.75 41.75 23.31
C LYS A 283 -7.54 41.13 21.92
N HIS A 284 -6.74 41.76 21.01
CA HIS A 284 -6.61 41.23 19.66
C HIS A 284 -6.01 39.80 19.64
N ALA A 285 -5.08 39.46 20.53
CA ALA A 285 -4.53 38.11 20.63
C ALA A 285 -5.59 37.05 20.91
N LEU A 286 -6.53 37.34 21.84
CA LEU A 286 -7.68 36.48 22.14
C LEU A 286 -8.67 36.42 20.96
N SER A 287 -8.93 37.57 20.31
CA SER A 287 -9.81 37.63 19.13
C SER A 287 -9.20 36.88 17.94
N SER A 288 -7.88 36.95 17.76
CA SER A 288 -7.17 36.18 16.72
C SER A 288 -7.25 34.68 16.96
N GLU A 289 -7.04 34.22 18.21
CA GLU A 289 -7.25 32.82 18.57
C GLU A 289 -8.67 32.36 18.27
N ALA A 290 -9.67 33.13 18.74
CA ALA A 290 -11.09 32.81 18.55
C ALA A 290 -11.47 32.69 17.07
N ALA A 291 -10.92 33.54 16.22
CA ALA A 291 -11.13 33.47 14.77
C ALA A 291 -10.56 32.19 14.13
N LEU A 292 -9.51 31.61 14.71
CA LEU A 292 -8.85 30.41 14.21
C LEU A 292 -9.39 29.12 14.83
N MET A 293 -10.07 29.17 15.98
CA MET A 293 -10.57 27.99 16.69
C MET A 293 -11.45 27.02 15.86
N PRO A 294 -12.31 27.48 14.93
CA PRO A 294 -13.12 26.58 14.12
C PRO A 294 -12.30 25.69 13.19
N LEU A 295 -11.04 26.03 12.91
CA LEU A 295 -10.14 25.30 12.01
C LEU A 295 -9.26 24.34 12.79
N VAL A 296 -9.65 23.05 12.82
CA VAL A 296 -8.98 22.00 13.60
C VAL A 296 -7.49 21.91 13.24
N GLU A 297 -7.13 22.08 11.98
CA GLU A 297 -5.76 22.03 11.48
C GLU A 297 -4.90 23.21 11.98
N LEU A 298 -5.53 24.29 12.43
CA LEU A 298 -4.87 25.51 12.91
C LEU A 298 -4.83 25.64 14.45
N GLN A 299 -5.22 24.65 15.21
CA GLN A 299 -5.18 24.72 16.69
C GLN A 299 -3.78 24.99 17.24
N GLY A 300 -2.71 24.43 16.62
CA GLY A 300 -1.32 24.77 16.94
C GLY A 300 -1.00 26.23 16.65
N VAL A 301 -1.47 26.74 15.52
CA VAL A 301 -1.34 28.15 15.12
C VAL A 301 -2.07 29.07 16.08
N ALA A 302 -3.31 28.73 16.44
CA ALA A 302 -4.14 29.53 17.37
C ALA A 302 -3.45 29.73 18.74
N LYS A 303 -2.81 28.68 19.27
CA LYS A 303 -2.02 28.75 20.53
C LYS A 303 -0.83 29.69 20.39
N ILE A 304 -0.10 29.64 19.27
CA ILE A 304 1.01 30.55 18.99
C ILE A 304 0.52 31.99 18.92
N VAL A 305 -0.58 32.23 18.19
CA VAL A 305 -1.18 33.53 18.01
C VAL A 305 -1.71 34.10 19.34
N ARG A 306 -2.35 33.27 20.20
CA ARG A 306 -2.77 33.72 21.53
C ARG A 306 -1.61 34.28 22.32
N SER A 307 -0.46 33.59 22.33
CA SER A 307 0.66 33.84 23.26
C SER A 307 1.77 34.71 22.68
N HIS A 308 1.60 35.30 21.46
CA HIS A 308 2.69 36.04 20.80
C HIS A 308 3.07 37.37 21.45
N HIS A 309 2.31 37.83 22.43
CA HIS A 309 2.60 38.97 23.25
C HIS A 309 2.93 38.58 24.70
N GLU A 310 3.12 37.31 24.98
CA GLU A 310 3.65 36.88 26.27
C GLU A 310 5.13 37.27 26.33
N ARG A 311 5.58 37.54 27.56
CA ARG A 311 6.95 37.93 27.86
C ARG A 311 7.63 36.85 28.69
N PHE A 312 8.89 36.67 28.45
CA PHE A 312 9.68 35.65 29.15
C PHE A 312 9.66 35.84 30.67
N ASP A 313 9.56 37.08 31.13
CA ASP A 313 9.43 37.44 32.57
C ASP A 313 8.02 37.30 33.15
N GLY A 314 7.05 36.78 32.39
CA GLY A 314 5.65 36.59 32.83
C GLY A 314 4.83 37.89 32.90
N GLN A 315 5.35 39.04 32.44
CA GLN A 315 4.63 40.33 32.43
C GLN A 315 3.92 40.61 31.11
N GLY A 316 3.74 39.58 30.28
CA GLY A 316 3.06 39.64 29.01
C GLY A 316 1.52 39.59 29.10
N PHE A 317 0.87 39.37 27.96
CA PHE A 317 -0.57 39.17 27.87
C PHE A 317 -0.92 38.18 26.74
N PRO A 318 -2.05 37.52 26.80
CA PRO A 318 -3.21 37.72 27.68
C PRO A 318 -3.12 36.96 29.02
N ASP A 319 -2.29 35.91 29.12
CA ASP A 319 -2.31 34.96 30.23
C ASP A 319 -1.19 35.21 31.26
N GLY A 320 -0.16 35.99 30.90
CA GLY A 320 1.00 36.26 31.77
C GLY A 320 1.87 35.00 31.97
N LEU A 321 2.04 34.20 30.90
CA LEU A 321 2.81 32.95 30.94
C LEU A 321 4.31 33.24 31.09
N PRO A 322 5.01 32.61 32.05
CA PRO A 322 6.45 32.77 32.20
C PRO A 322 7.23 31.70 31.40
N GLU A 323 8.43 32.09 30.95
CA GLU A 323 9.49 31.18 30.45
C GLU A 323 8.98 30.00 29.58
N ASP A 324 9.21 28.77 30.04
CA ASP A 324 8.89 27.55 29.32
C ASP A 324 7.38 27.29 29.17
N ALA A 325 6.51 28.04 29.87
CA ALA A 325 5.07 27.94 29.67
C ALA A 325 4.61 28.61 28.38
N ILE A 326 5.43 29.51 27.80
CA ILE A 326 5.14 30.15 26.51
C ILE A 326 5.43 29.16 25.37
N PRO A 327 4.49 28.92 24.46
CA PRO A 327 4.79 28.12 23.27
C PRO A 327 6.00 28.65 22.51
N LEU A 328 6.98 27.82 22.20
CA LEU A 328 8.23 28.25 21.53
C LEU A 328 7.96 28.99 20.21
N GLY A 329 6.91 28.60 19.48
CA GLY A 329 6.48 29.30 18.27
C GLY A 329 6.02 30.74 18.55
N ALA A 330 5.43 31.00 19.73
CA ALA A 330 5.04 32.34 20.14
C ALA A 330 6.27 33.20 20.52
N CYS A 331 7.27 32.61 21.19
CA CYS A 331 8.55 33.28 21.45
C CYS A 331 9.25 33.70 20.16
N ILE A 332 9.23 32.83 19.12
CA ILE A 332 9.80 33.12 17.82
C ILE A 332 9.02 34.25 17.13
N LEU A 333 7.71 34.18 17.15
CA LEU A 333 6.83 35.18 16.57
C LEU A 333 7.02 36.55 17.25
N ALA A 334 7.09 36.60 18.59
CA ALA A 334 7.33 37.81 19.35
C ALA A 334 8.60 38.56 18.91
N VAL A 335 9.73 37.85 18.79
CA VAL A 335 11.00 38.43 18.33
C VAL A 335 10.88 38.96 16.91
N ALA A 336 10.29 38.18 16.00
CA ALA A 336 10.16 38.57 14.59
C ALA A 336 9.19 39.73 14.39
N ASN A 337 8.06 39.74 15.12
CA ASN A 337 7.07 40.80 15.12
C ASN A 337 7.67 42.11 15.61
N ASP A 338 8.33 42.10 16.77
CA ASP A 338 8.89 43.30 17.37
C ASP A 338 10.06 43.85 16.56
N TYR A 339 10.87 42.97 15.93
CA TYR A 339 11.93 43.41 15.04
C TYR A 339 11.39 44.18 13.83
N ASP A 340 10.33 43.72 13.19
CA ASP A 340 9.69 44.46 12.07
C ASP A 340 8.93 45.67 12.60
N GLY A 341 8.19 45.56 13.71
CA GLY A 341 7.39 46.60 14.29
C GLY A 341 8.19 47.85 14.72
N TYR A 342 9.41 47.70 15.25
CA TYR A 342 10.30 48.80 15.57
C TYR A 342 10.80 49.51 14.29
N GLN A 343 11.10 48.78 13.23
CA GLN A 343 11.56 49.36 11.96
C GLN A 343 10.43 50.11 11.24
N MET A 344 9.19 49.65 11.39
CA MET A 344 8.03 50.30 10.81
C MET A 344 7.46 51.47 11.67
N GLY A 345 7.91 51.61 12.90
CA GLY A 345 7.42 52.62 13.84
C GLY A 345 6.07 52.30 14.46
N ILE A 346 5.66 51.01 14.49
CA ILE A 346 4.40 50.53 15.08
C ILE A 346 4.51 50.51 16.60
N LEU A 347 5.67 50.06 17.11
CA LEU A 347 5.92 49.90 18.54
C LEU A 347 6.47 51.14 19.20
N SER A 348 6.81 52.17 18.45
CA SER A 348 7.50 53.36 18.95
C SER A 348 7.18 54.61 18.11
N ASP A 349 7.38 55.79 18.68
CA ASP A 349 7.12 57.09 18.01
C ASP A 349 8.05 57.40 16.85
N ARG A 350 9.13 56.65 16.66
CA ARG A 350 10.06 56.76 15.56
C ARG A 350 10.38 55.40 14.96
N ARG A 351 10.82 55.38 13.72
CA ARG A 351 11.40 54.20 13.08
C ARG A 351 12.82 53.98 13.52
N PHE A 352 13.18 52.75 13.82
CA PHE A 352 14.55 52.35 14.13
C PHE A 352 15.20 51.71 12.89
N ASN A 353 16.52 51.94 12.74
CA ASN A 353 17.25 51.21 11.75
C ASN A 353 17.52 49.75 12.19
N PRO A 354 17.93 48.85 11.29
CA PRO A 354 18.12 47.43 11.62
C PRO A 354 19.10 47.21 12.79
N GLU A 355 20.20 47.95 12.89
CA GLU A 355 21.17 47.75 13.97
C GLU A 355 20.69 48.29 15.32
N GLU A 356 19.99 49.40 15.34
CA GLU A 356 19.31 49.89 16.55
C GLU A 356 18.25 48.90 17.05
N THR A 357 17.45 48.32 16.11
CA THR A 357 16.43 47.35 16.42
C THR A 357 17.02 46.07 17.01
N LYS A 358 18.10 45.56 16.39
CA LYS A 358 18.87 44.42 16.87
C LYS A 358 19.35 44.61 18.31
N THR A 359 19.94 45.77 18.59
CA THR A 359 20.41 46.14 19.91
C THR A 359 19.23 46.12 20.92
N ARG A 360 18.08 46.63 20.53
CA ARG A 360 16.87 46.66 21.39
C ARG A 360 16.32 45.25 21.67
N ILE A 361 16.31 44.37 20.71
CA ILE A 361 15.92 42.95 20.93
C ILE A 361 16.94 42.29 21.90
N MET A 362 18.23 42.53 21.74
CA MET A 362 19.27 42.01 22.64
C MET A 362 19.11 42.53 24.07
N GLN A 363 18.74 43.79 24.28
CA GLN A 363 18.49 44.38 25.60
C GLN A 363 17.29 43.75 26.28
N GLY A 364 16.30 43.23 25.52
CA GLY A 364 15.13 42.51 26.01
C GLY A 364 15.37 41.02 26.31
N CYS A 365 16.55 40.49 26.02
CA CYS A 365 16.91 39.09 26.21
C CYS A 365 16.78 38.68 27.70
N GLY A 366 16.12 37.56 27.99
CA GLY A 366 15.89 37.06 29.34
C GLY A 366 14.79 37.80 30.12
N LYS A 367 14.22 38.88 29.56
CA LYS A 367 13.08 39.60 30.15
C LYS A 367 11.86 39.57 29.22
N HIS A 368 12.01 40.16 28.07
CA HIS A 368 10.94 40.20 27.05
C HIS A 368 10.99 38.94 26.19
N TYR A 369 12.16 38.53 25.81
CA TYR A 369 12.39 37.45 24.83
C TYR A 369 13.15 36.27 25.42
N ASP A 370 12.82 35.08 24.93
CA ASP A 370 13.57 33.85 25.23
C ASP A 370 15.01 33.97 24.71
N PRO A 371 16.03 33.74 25.58
CA PRO A 371 17.44 33.83 25.20
C PRO A 371 17.83 32.92 24.06
N LYS A 372 17.25 31.70 23.96
CA LYS A 372 17.52 30.76 22.87
C LYS A 372 17.01 31.28 21.52
N VAL A 373 15.84 31.91 21.53
CA VAL A 373 15.26 32.52 20.32
C VAL A 373 16.05 33.74 19.89
N VAL A 374 16.49 34.59 20.84
CA VAL A 374 17.34 35.75 20.55
C VAL A 374 18.69 35.32 19.94
N ASP A 375 19.33 34.27 20.47
CA ASP A 375 20.55 33.74 19.86
C ASP A 375 20.33 33.25 18.44
N ALA A 376 19.26 32.46 18.20
CA ALA A 376 18.91 31.98 16.88
C ALA A 376 18.61 33.13 15.89
N PHE A 377 17.89 34.17 16.36
CA PHE A 377 17.60 35.38 15.58
C PHE A 377 18.89 36.11 15.17
N LEU A 378 19.82 36.31 16.11
CA LEU A 378 21.11 36.97 15.82
C LEU A 378 21.94 36.17 14.81
N ASN A 379 21.91 34.86 14.88
CA ASN A 379 22.55 34.00 13.91
C ASN A 379 21.92 34.10 12.50
N VAL A 380 20.62 34.38 12.42
CA VAL A 380 19.90 34.57 11.13
C VAL A 380 20.21 35.91 10.49
N ILE A 381 20.15 37.00 11.26
CA ILE A 381 20.33 38.37 10.71
C ILE A 381 21.80 38.78 10.58
N GLY A 382 22.73 38.08 11.23
CA GLY A 382 24.17 38.32 11.12
C GLY A 382 24.85 37.61 9.97
N ARG A 383 24.13 36.75 9.19
CA ARG A 383 24.70 36.09 7.99
C ARG A 383 24.75 37.02 6.79
N PRO A 384 25.77 36.89 5.91
CA PRO A 384 25.90 37.70 4.72
C PRO A 384 24.63 37.63 3.86
N LYS A 385 24.39 38.75 3.17
CA LYS A 385 23.29 38.92 2.24
C LYS A 385 23.15 37.70 1.32
N GLU A 386 21.91 37.30 1.03
CA GLU A 386 21.57 36.26 0.05
C GLU A 386 22.42 36.45 -1.23
N ASP A 387 22.90 35.33 -1.75
CA ASP A 387 23.70 35.28 -3.00
C ASP A 387 22.94 36.07 -4.09
N PRO A 388 23.54 37.19 -4.61
CA PRO A 388 22.89 37.99 -5.63
C PRO A 388 22.59 37.21 -6.92
N THR A 389 23.22 36.04 -7.12
CA THR A 389 23.01 35.18 -8.28
C THR A 389 21.68 34.35 -8.18
N ARG A 390 21.02 34.37 -7.04
CA ARG A 390 19.78 33.57 -6.81
C ARG A 390 18.55 34.14 -7.53
N PHE A 391 18.56 35.45 -7.80
CA PHE A 391 17.47 36.13 -8.46
C PHE A 391 17.96 36.89 -9.71
N ARG A 392 17.13 36.87 -10.75
CA ARG A 392 17.34 37.63 -11.96
C ARG A 392 16.15 38.58 -12.15
N GLU A 393 16.42 39.86 -12.34
CA GLU A 393 15.41 40.85 -12.66
C GLU A 393 15.13 40.84 -14.18
N LEU A 394 13.87 40.62 -14.56
CA LEU A 394 13.43 40.60 -15.95
C LEU A 394 12.30 41.62 -16.15
N PRO A 395 12.26 42.30 -17.29
CA PRO A 395 11.10 43.09 -17.68
C PRO A 395 9.88 42.16 -17.81
N ALA A 396 8.68 42.68 -17.51
CA ALA A 396 7.43 41.94 -17.67
C ALA A 396 7.23 41.32 -19.05
N ALA A 397 7.79 41.92 -20.09
CA ALA A 397 7.76 41.45 -21.47
C ALA A 397 8.63 40.22 -21.75
N GLU A 398 9.64 39.96 -20.92
CA GLU A 398 10.56 38.82 -21.05
C GLU A 398 10.22 37.63 -20.18
N LEU A 399 9.10 37.67 -19.47
CA LEU A 399 8.64 36.56 -18.63
C LEU A 399 8.20 35.37 -19.49
N MET A 400 8.49 34.16 -19.03
CA MET A 400 8.08 32.91 -19.68
C MET A 400 7.27 32.01 -18.71
N PRO A 401 6.32 31.22 -19.24
CA PRO A 401 5.58 30.26 -18.42
C PRO A 401 6.51 29.28 -17.72
N GLY A 402 6.20 28.95 -16.46
CA GLY A 402 7.05 28.09 -15.63
C GLY A 402 8.14 28.80 -14.82
N MET A 403 8.40 30.09 -15.08
CA MET A 403 9.26 30.90 -14.21
C MET A 403 8.59 31.09 -12.84
N VAL A 404 9.43 31.20 -11.79
CA VAL A 404 8.94 31.40 -10.42
C VAL A 404 9.29 32.81 -9.97
N SER A 405 8.27 33.57 -9.51
CA SER A 405 8.49 34.91 -8.96
C SER A 405 9.39 34.83 -7.72
N GLY A 406 10.44 35.64 -7.69
CA GLY A 406 11.41 35.66 -6.59
C GLY A 406 11.02 36.59 -5.45
N LYS A 407 10.24 37.61 -5.75
CA LYS A 407 9.74 38.64 -4.81
C LYS A 407 8.30 38.98 -5.12
N ASP A 408 7.63 39.65 -4.14
CA ASP A 408 6.30 40.21 -4.38
C ASP A 408 6.34 41.27 -5.49
N ILE A 409 5.34 41.20 -6.36
CA ILE A 409 5.09 42.24 -7.33
C ILE A 409 4.04 43.16 -6.72
N LEU A 410 4.42 44.41 -6.47
CA LEU A 410 3.55 45.41 -5.89
C LEU A 410 3.18 46.47 -6.97
N SER A 411 2.00 47.04 -6.88
CA SER A 411 1.60 48.22 -7.63
C SER A 411 2.34 49.49 -7.11
N ARG A 412 2.15 50.61 -7.78
CA ARG A 412 2.76 51.89 -7.36
C ARG A 412 2.31 52.39 -5.99
N ASP A 413 1.09 52.09 -5.63
CA ASP A 413 0.47 52.40 -4.35
C ASP A 413 0.75 51.36 -3.25
N GLY A 414 1.58 50.35 -3.56
CA GLY A 414 1.96 49.28 -2.59
C GLY A 414 1.02 48.12 -2.51
N THR A 415 -0.03 48.04 -3.36
CA THR A 415 -0.93 46.89 -3.39
C THR A 415 -0.25 45.66 -3.98
N LEU A 416 -0.44 44.50 -3.36
CA LEU A 416 0.11 43.23 -3.83
C LEU A 416 -0.58 42.79 -5.13
N LEU A 417 0.18 42.74 -6.23
CA LEU A 417 -0.29 42.23 -7.52
C LEU A 417 -0.05 40.73 -7.66
N LEU A 418 1.10 40.22 -7.21
CA LEU A 418 1.44 38.82 -7.19
C LEU A 418 2.43 38.51 -6.06
N ALA A 419 2.19 37.44 -5.33
CA ALA A 419 3.10 36.98 -4.27
C ALA A 419 4.36 36.34 -4.82
N ALA A 420 5.47 36.39 -4.07
CA ALA A 420 6.67 35.62 -4.37
C ALA A 420 6.41 34.11 -4.34
N ASP A 421 7.31 33.35 -4.92
CA ASP A 421 7.23 31.90 -5.07
C ASP A 421 6.04 31.40 -5.88
N TYR A 422 5.44 32.26 -6.69
CA TYR A 422 4.36 31.90 -7.61
C TYR A 422 4.93 31.46 -8.96
N VAL A 423 4.46 30.31 -9.47
CA VAL A 423 4.81 29.81 -10.81
C VAL A 423 3.98 30.59 -11.83
N LEU A 424 4.65 31.36 -12.68
CA LEU A 424 4.00 32.17 -13.71
C LEU A 424 3.38 31.30 -14.79
N ASP A 425 2.09 31.45 -15.00
CA ASP A 425 1.37 30.90 -16.14
C ASP A 425 1.08 31.97 -17.18
N ALA A 426 0.61 31.55 -18.36
CA ALA A 426 0.31 32.46 -19.45
C ALA A 426 -0.80 33.49 -19.12
N ALA A 427 -1.70 33.20 -18.18
CA ALA A 427 -2.78 34.09 -17.78
C ALA A 427 -2.24 35.23 -16.90
N ILE A 428 -1.45 34.88 -15.90
CA ILE A 428 -0.83 35.83 -14.97
C ILE A 428 0.16 36.71 -15.68
N MET A 429 0.97 36.17 -16.59
CA MET A 429 1.89 36.98 -17.39
C MET A 429 1.16 38.05 -18.20
N ARG A 430 0.03 37.68 -18.84
CA ARG A 430 -0.80 38.68 -19.54
C ARG A 430 -1.36 39.75 -18.60
N GLN A 431 -1.76 39.37 -17.39
CA GLN A 431 -2.26 40.32 -16.39
C GLN A 431 -1.15 41.28 -15.95
N ILE A 432 0.07 40.78 -15.67
CA ILE A 432 1.23 41.58 -15.29
C ILE A 432 1.60 42.56 -16.42
N GLN A 433 1.65 42.09 -17.66
CA GLN A 433 1.94 42.91 -18.84
C GLN A 433 0.86 43.99 -19.05
N SER A 434 -0.43 43.59 -19.00
CA SER A 434 -1.55 44.52 -19.14
C SER A 434 -1.54 45.59 -18.05
N TYR A 435 -1.15 45.24 -16.82
CA TYR A 435 -0.96 46.22 -15.75
C TYR A 435 0.16 47.18 -16.06
N ALA A 436 1.33 46.69 -16.48
CA ALA A 436 2.49 47.53 -16.84
C ALA A 436 2.17 48.49 -17.99
N ASP A 437 1.47 48.03 -19.03
CA ASP A 437 1.06 48.84 -20.18
C ASP A 437 0.06 49.92 -19.78
N ARG A 438 -0.94 49.57 -18.94
CA ARG A 438 -1.96 50.51 -18.48
C ARG A 438 -1.38 51.61 -17.61
N GLU A 439 -0.39 51.30 -16.77
CA GLU A 439 0.27 52.25 -15.90
C GLU A 439 1.44 52.97 -16.59
N GLY A 440 1.78 52.58 -17.81
CA GLY A 440 2.90 53.18 -18.58
C GLY A 440 4.25 53.00 -17.91
N ILE A 441 4.49 51.88 -17.24
CA ILE A 441 5.72 51.57 -16.50
C ILE A 441 6.46 50.36 -17.07
N GLN A 442 7.79 50.40 -17.02
CA GLN A 442 8.58 49.19 -17.21
C GLN A 442 8.63 48.44 -15.90
N LEU A 443 7.72 47.47 -15.71
CA LEU A 443 7.69 46.65 -14.53
C LEU A 443 8.79 45.60 -14.57
N MET A 444 9.74 45.67 -13.63
CA MET A 444 10.79 44.66 -13.44
C MET A 444 10.30 43.61 -12.46
N VAL A 445 10.45 42.33 -12.84
CA VAL A 445 10.02 41.20 -12.05
C VAL A 445 11.23 40.36 -11.65
N SER A 446 11.36 40.10 -10.36
CA SER A 446 12.40 39.23 -9.81
C SER A 446 12.03 37.77 -10.04
N ILE A 447 12.86 37.03 -10.75
CA ILE A 447 12.67 35.61 -11.09
C ILE A 447 13.76 34.78 -10.43
N ARG A 448 13.37 33.60 -9.88
CA ARG A 448 14.32 32.65 -9.28
C ARG A 448 15.10 31.90 -10.36
N ASN A 449 16.41 31.80 -10.19
CA ASN A 449 17.29 31.04 -11.08
C ASN A 449 17.34 29.52 -10.81
N ASP A 450 16.86 29.08 -9.65
CA ASP A 450 16.99 27.71 -9.14
C ASP A 450 15.83 26.77 -9.47
N LYS A 451 14.78 27.24 -10.17
CA LYS A 451 13.61 26.41 -10.53
C LYS A 451 13.05 26.76 -11.91
N THR A 452 13.54 26.08 -12.93
CA THR A 452 12.75 25.82 -14.14
C THR A 452 12.03 24.48 -13.93
N PHE A 453 10.74 24.49 -13.71
CA PHE A 453 9.96 23.27 -13.84
C PHE A 453 9.87 22.93 -15.32
N HIS A 454 10.55 21.88 -15.75
CA HIS A 454 10.22 21.26 -17.01
C HIS A 454 8.82 20.66 -16.90
N SER A 455 7.96 21.08 -17.82
CA SER A 455 6.58 20.63 -18.03
C SER A 455 6.46 19.13 -18.24
#